data_faa17f04328055259f3a560cb89d6fcb
#
_entry.id   faa17f04328055259f3a560cb89d6fcb
#
_cell.length_a   1.000
_cell.length_b   1.000
_cell.length_c   1.000
_cell.angle_alpha   90.00
_cell.angle_beta   90.00
_cell.angle_gamma   90.00
#
_symmetry.space_group_name_H-M   'P 1'
#
loop_
_entity.id
_entity.type
_entity.pdbx_description
1 polymer ?
#
loop_
_entity_poly.entity_id
_entity_poly.type
_entity_poly.pdbx_seq_one_letter_code
_entity_poly.pdbx_strand_id
1 'polypeptide(L)' 'MSKKYEIIEATGEMYKCNDHYPDTYALNIEWVANGIGFGELNITYNEKTGKWRKDTEYMSDEFCQAVLAKWLADMERQ' A
#
# COMPACT_ATOMS: atom_id res chain seq x y z
N MET A 1 -14.59 10.62 -14.39
CA MET A 1 -13.39 9.89 -14.79
C MET A 1 -13.48 8.44 -14.37
N SER A 2 -13.23 7.55 -15.30
CA SER A 2 -13.33 6.13 -15.00
C SER A 2 -12.15 5.66 -14.12
N LYS A 3 -12.45 4.76 -13.22
CA LYS A 3 -11.40 4.13 -12.42
C LYS A 3 -10.64 3.14 -13.28
N LYS A 4 -9.34 3.26 -13.28
CA LYS A 4 -8.48 2.30 -13.96
C LYS A 4 -8.43 0.96 -13.23
N TYR A 5 -8.50 1.02 -11.91
CA TYR A 5 -8.35 -0.17 -11.08
C TYR A 5 -9.46 -0.20 -10.04
N GLU A 6 -10.02 -1.37 -9.88
CA GLU A 6 -11.00 -1.59 -8.83
C GLU A 6 -10.40 -2.55 -7.81
N ILE A 7 -9.99 -2.02 -6.67
CA ILE A 7 -9.39 -2.82 -5.62
C ILE A 7 -10.50 -3.34 -4.73
N ILE A 8 -10.68 -4.65 -4.72
CA ILE A 8 -11.73 -5.30 -3.95
C ILE A 8 -11.33 -5.43 -2.49
N GLU A 9 -10.07 -5.76 -2.27
CA GLU A 9 -9.57 -6.03 -0.93
C GLU A 9 -8.13 -5.58 -0.82
N ALA A 10 -7.79 -5.02 0.32
CA ALA A 10 -6.41 -4.65 0.62
C ALA A 10 -6.21 -4.79 2.12
N THR A 11 -5.47 -5.82 2.53
CA THR A 11 -5.22 -6.12 3.93
C THR A 11 -3.73 -6.19 4.18
N GLY A 12 -3.32 -5.82 5.38
CA GLY A 12 -1.91 -5.88 5.70
C GLY A 12 -1.62 -5.21 7.02
N GLU A 13 -0.38 -5.34 7.44
CA GLU A 13 0.08 -4.77 8.69
C GLU A 13 1.24 -3.83 8.44
N MET A 14 1.22 -2.71 9.14
CA MET A 14 2.33 -1.77 9.14
C MET A 14 3.16 -2.02 10.38
N TYR A 15 4.45 -2.16 10.21
CA TYR A 15 5.35 -2.37 11.32
C TYR A 15 6.58 -1.49 11.19
N LYS A 16 7.14 -1.15 12.32
CA LYS A 16 8.29 -0.27 12.36
C LYS A 16 9.53 -0.99 11.82
N CYS A 17 10.31 -0.28 11.04
CA CYS A 17 11.58 -0.80 10.56
C CYS A 17 12.57 -0.85 11.74
N ASN A 18 13.82 -1.11 11.49
CA ASN A 18 14.78 -1.24 12.58
C ASN A 18 15.15 0.13 13.18
N ASP A 19 16.00 0.11 14.20
CA ASP A 19 16.40 1.30 14.92
C ASP A 19 17.18 2.32 14.08
N HIS A 20 17.75 1.90 12.97
CA HIS A 20 18.46 2.81 12.07
C HIS A 20 17.49 3.75 11.35
N TYR A 21 16.24 3.37 11.25
CA TYR A 21 15.22 4.16 10.53
C TYR A 21 14.01 4.33 11.43
N PRO A 22 14.15 5.09 12.54
CA PRO A 22 13.10 5.17 13.55
C PRO A 22 11.78 5.76 13.05
N ASP A 23 11.84 6.56 11.99
CA ASP A 23 10.64 7.18 11.42
C ASP A 23 10.07 6.42 10.23
N THR A 24 10.62 5.26 9.93
CA THR A 24 10.24 4.50 8.74
C THR A 24 9.48 3.24 9.11
N TYR A 25 8.35 3.04 8.46
CA TYR A 25 7.52 1.87 8.63
C TYR A 25 7.48 1.08 7.35
N ALA A 26 7.44 -0.23 7.48
CA ALA A 26 7.23 -1.13 6.35
C ALA A 26 5.80 -1.60 6.37
N LEU A 27 5.20 -1.67 5.19
CA LEU A 27 3.82 -2.10 5.04
C LEU A 27 3.75 -3.13 3.92
N ASN A 28 3.24 -4.30 4.26
CA ASN A 28 2.98 -5.35 3.29
C ASN A 28 1.48 -5.47 3.12
N ILE A 29 1.00 -5.21 1.92
CA ILE A 29 -0.43 -5.27 1.64
C ILE A 29 -0.71 -6.42 0.70
N GLU A 30 -1.63 -7.29 1.11
CA GLU A 30 -2.17 -8.32 0.23
C GLU A 30 -3.42 -7.73 -0.41
N TRP A 31 -3.46 -7.72 -1.74
CA TRP A 31 -4.55 -7.07 -2.45
C TRP A 31 -5.22 -8.03 -3.42
N VAL A 32 -6.49 -7.74 -3.68
CA VAL A 32 -7.27 -8.40 -4.73
C VAL A 32 -7.87 -7.30 -5.58
N ALA A 33 -7.67 -7.37 -6.88
CA ALA A 33 -8.18 -6.37 -7.80
C ALA A 33 -9.03 -7.03 -8.88
N ASN A 34 -10.17 -6.42 -9.16
CA ASN A 34 -11.10 -6.95 -10.14
C ASN A 34 -10.50 -6.92 -11.55
N GLY A 35 -10.52 -8.09 -12.21
CA GLY A 35 -10.01 -8.21 -13.56
C GLY A 35 -8.50 -8.34 -13.66
N ILE A 36 -7.79 -8.24 -12.55
CA ILE A 36 -6.32 -8.32 -12.52
C ILE A 36 -5.85 -9.56 -11.77
N GLY A 37 -6.47 -9.82 -10.61
CA GLY A 37 -6.07 -10.94 -9.78
C GLY A 37 -5.73 -10.50 -8.37
N PHE A 38 -4.71 -11.13 -7.81
CA PHE A 38 -4.28 -10.85 -6.44
C PHE A 38 -2.76 -10.82 -6.37
N GLY A 39 -2.26 -10.24 -5.31
CA GLY A 39 -0.83 -10.16 -5.11
C GLY A 39 -0.46 -9.42 -3.84
N GLU A 40 0.80 -9.05 -3.75
CA GLU A 40 1.33 -8.34 -2.60
C GLU A 40 1.99 -7.04 -3.04
N LEU A 41 1.87 -6.03 -2.20
CA LEU A 41 2.53 -4.76 -2.39
C LEU A 41 3.34 -4.45 -1.14
N ASN A 42 4.65 -4.24 -1.33
CA ASN A 42 5.52 -3.85 -0.25
C ASN A 42 5.90 -2.38 -0.43
N ILE A 43 5.59 -1.58 0.57
CA ILE A 43 5.92 -0.17 0.55
C ILE A 43 6.50 0.24 1.89
N THR A 44 7.21 1.35 1.88
CA THR A 44 7.71 1.96 3.10
C THR A 44 7.07 3.33 3.27
N TYR A 45 6.87 3.72 4.50
CA TYR A 45 6.29 5.00 4.85
C TYR A 45 7.22 5.73 5.79
N ASN A 46 7.54 6.97 5.46
CA ASN A 46 8.32 7.82 6.35
C ASN A 46 7.36 8.74 7.09
N GLU A 47 7.23 8.50 8.38
CA GLU A 47 6.32 9.24 9.25
C GLU A 47 6.66 10.73 9.31
N LYS A 48 7.94 11.05 9.26
CA LYS A 48 8.41 12.42 9.38
C LYS A 48 8.09 13.26 8.15
N THR A 49 8.24 12.67 6.98
CA THR A 49 7.98 13.40 5.72
C THR A 49 6.59 13.12 5.16
N GLY A 50 5.93 12.08 5.64
CA GLY A 50 4.63 11.67 5.12
C GLY A 50 4.68 11.02 3.76
N LYS A 51 5.85 10.61 3.32
CA LYS A 51 6.03 10.06 1.99
C LYS A 51 6.02 8.54 1.98
N TRP A 52 5.46 7.99 0.89
CA TRP A 52 5.41 6.57 0.64
C TRP A 52 6.37 6.21 -0.47
N ARG A 53 6.95 5.04 -0.37
CA ARG A 53 7.86 4.53 -1.39
C ARG A 53 7.57 3.07 -1.64
N LYS A 54 7.35 2.72 -2.90
CA LYS A 54 7.11 1.32 -3.27
C LYS A 54 8.44 0.60 -3.50
N ASP A 55 8.43 -0.70 -3.24
CA ASP A 55 9.60 -1.54 -3.42
C ASP A 55 9.60 -2.32 -4.72
N THR A 56 8.58 -2.14 -5.53
CA THR A 56 8.45 -2.92 -6.76
C THR A 56 8.40 -2.01 -7.97
N GLU A 57 9.06 -2.43 -9.04
CA GLU A 57 9.13 -1.66 -10.27
C GLU A 57 8.09 -2.05 -11.31
N TYR A 58 7.47 -3.22 -11.16
CA TYR A 58 6.49 -3.65 -12.15
C TYR A 58 5.06 -3.24 -11.84
N MET A 59 4.84 -2.59 -10.75
CA MET A 59 3.53 -2.04 -10.44
C MET A 59 3.60 -0.55 -10.63
N SER A 60 2.65 0.00 -11.40
CA SER A 60 2.61 1.44 -11.64
C SER A 60 2.31 2.20 -10.35
N ASP A 61 2.70 3.46 -10.33
CA ASP A 61 2.38 4.31 -9.18
C ASP A 61 0.88 4.44 -8.98
N GLU A 62 0.12 4.52 -10.07
CA GLU A 62 -1.33 4.61 -9.99
C GLU A 62 -1.94 3.38 -9.31
N PHE A 63 -1.44 2.20 -9.65
CA PHE A 63 -1.95 0.98 -9.04
C PHE A 63 -1.60 0.92 -7.56
N CYS A 64 -0.37 1.27 -7.22
CA CYS A 64 0.06 1.28 -5.83
C CYS A 64 -0.77 2.27 -5.01
N GLN A 65 -1.06 3.44 -5.57
CA GLN A 65 -1.89 4.44 -4.90
C GLN A 65 -3.31 3.92 -4.69
N ALA A 66 -3.86 3.19 -5.66
CA ALA A 66 -5.19 2.63 -5.53
C ALA A 66 -5.25 1.59 -4.42
N VAL A 67 -4.25 0.72 -4.35
CA VAL A 67 -4.18 -0.29 -3.29
C VAL A 67 -4.02 0.36 -1.93
N LEU A 68 -3.15 1.35 -1.84
CA LEU A 68 -2.93 2.06 -0.59
C LEU A 68 -4.18 2.79 -0.14
N ALA A 69 -4.88 3.44 -1.06
CA ALA A 69 -6.12 4.16 -0.73
C ALA A 69 -7.18 3.21 -0.18
N LYS A 70 -7.30 2.02 -0.77
CA LYS A 70 -8.25 1.02 -0.30
C LYS A 70 -7.88 0.54 1.09
N TRP A 71 -6.59 0.27 1.31
CA TRP A 71 -6.11 -0.16 2.62
C TRP A 71 -6.41 0.88 3.70
N LEU A 72 -6.13 2.15 3.41
CA LEU A 72 -6.39 3.24 4.36
C LEU A 72 -7.88 3.38 4.65
N ALA A 73 -8.71 3.28 3.63
CA ALA A 73 -10.16 3.38 3.80
C ALA A 73 -10.70 2.26 4.68
N ASP A 74 -10.19 1.03 4.48
CA ASP A 74 -10.63 -0.10 5.26
C ASP A 74 -10.15 0.01 6.71
N MET A 75 -8.98 0.57 6.93
CA MET A 75 -8.46 0.80 8.28
C MET A 75 -9.33 1.79 9.07
N GLU A 76 -9.82 2.82 8.41
CA GLU A 76 -10.65 3.83 9.05
C GLU A 76 -12.01 3.31 9.49
N ARG A 77 -12.43 2.19 8.94
CA ARG A 77 -13.72 1.58 9.30
C ARG A 77 -13.65 0.72 10.55
N GLN A 78 -12.45 0.40 11.00
CA GLN A 78 -12.28 -0.49 12.15
C GLN A 78 -12.27 0.26 13.48
#